data_010ca4dd191755c7253bc3f66968684a
#
_entry.id   010ca4dd191755c7253bc3f66968684a
#
_cell.length_a   1.000
_cell.length_b   1.000
_cell.length_c   1.000
_cell.angle_alpha   90.00
_cell.angle_beta   90.00
_cell.angle_gamma   90.00
#
_symmetry.space_group_name_H-M   'P 1'
#
loop_
_entity.id
_entity.type
_entity.pdbx_description
1 polymer ?
#
loop_
_entity_poly.entity_id
_entity_poly.type
_entity_poly.pdbx_seq_one_letter_code
_entity_poly.pdbx_strand_id
1 'polypeptide(L)'
;MADKQKALETAISQIEKNFGKGSIMRLGQNTAMNVEAISTGSVTLDAATGIGGLPRGRIIEIYGPESSGKTTLALHVVAEAQRMGGEAAFIDAEHALDPVYAANLGVDVDSHLVSPPKHGEQALERPGAFPRSDANEVLVVV
;
A
#
# COMPACT_ATOMS: atom_id res chain seq x y z
N MET A 1 -39.06 -17.56 16.83
CA MET A 1 -37.80 -16.83 16.53
C MET A 1 -36.52 -17.64 16.83
N ALA A 2 -36.49 -18.38 17.94
CA ALA A 2 -35.35 -19.23 18.33
C ALA A 2 -34.97 -20.31 17.30
N ASP A 3 -35.93 -20.90 16.60
CA ASP A 3 -35.65 -21.94 15.59
C ASP A 3 -34.94 -21.44 14.35
N LYS A 4 -35.21 -20.22 13.89
CA LYS A 4 -34.52 -19.62 12.74
C LYS A 4 -33.07 -19.28 13.05
N GLN A 5 -32.80 -18.87 14.28
CA GLN A 5 -31.45 -18.52 14.74
C GLN A 5 -30.58 -19.77 14.86
N LYS A 6 -31.16 -20.85 15.39
CA LYS A 6 -30.52 -22.16 15.52
C LYS A 6 -30.22 -22.79 14.15
N ALA A 7 -31.14 -22.68 13.20
CA ALA A 7 -30.95 -23.13 11.83
C ALA A 7 -29.85 -22.35 11.12
N LEU A 8 -29.73 -21.03 11.32
CA LEU A 8 -28.69 -20.18 10.78
C LEU A 8 -27.31 -20.54 11.36
N GLU A 9 -27.21 -20.75 12.67
CA GLU A 9 -25.97 -21.17 13.33
C GLU A 9 -25.51 -22.54 12.85
N THR A 10 -26.43 -23.47 12.61
CA THR A 10 -26.14 -24.79 12.06
C THR A 10 -25.60 -24.67 10.61
N ALA A 11 -26.21 -23.82 9.79
CA ALA A 11 -25.77 -23.56 8.43
C ALA A 11 -24.35 -22.93 8.39
N ILE A 12 -24.09 -21.95 9.25
CA ILE A 12 -22.76 -21.32 9.39
C ILE A 12 -21.71 -22.37 9.77
N SER A 13 -21.97 -23.17 10.82
CA SER A 13 -21.08 -24.25 11.25
C SER A 13 -20.79 -25.27 10.13
N GLN A 14 -21.78 -25.58 9.31
CA GLN A 14 -21.62 -26.53 8.21
C GLN A 14 -20.77 -25.95 7.09
N ILE A 15 -20.91 -24.66 6.78
CA ILE A 15 -20.08 -23.95 5.81
C ILE A 15 -18.63 -23.88 6.30
N GLU A 16 -18.41 -23.52 7.56
CA GLU A 16 -17.06 -23.47 8.15
C GLU A 16 -16.40 -24.84 8.18
N LYS A 17 -17.15 -25.91 8.39
CA LYS A 17 -16.63 -27.29 8.36
C LYS A 17 -16.23 -27.74 6.96
N ASN A 18 -16.92 -27.28 5.92
CA ASN A 18 -16.66 -27.66 4.53
C ASN A 18 -15.59 -26.79 3.86
N PHE A 19 -15.50 -25.51 4.22
CA PHE A 19 -14.68 -24.51 3.53
C PHE A 19 -13.60 -23.87 4.43
N GLY A 20 -13.55 -24.24 5.71
CA GLY A 20 -12.60 -23.70 6.69
C GLY A 20 -13.19 -22.58 7.56
N LYS A 21 -12.61 -22.39 8.76
CA LYS A 21 -12.99 -21.32 9.67
C LYS A 21 -12.80 -19.95 9.01
N GLY A 22 -13.80 -19.09 9.11
CA GLY A 22 -13.76 -17.74 8.53
C GLY A 22 -14.24 -17.66 7.08
N SER A 23 -14.68 -18.78 6.46
CA SER A 23 -15.26 -18.79 5.12
C SER A 23 -16.62 -18.07 5.05
N ILE A 24 -17.28 -17.92 6.19
CA ILE A 24 -18.49 -17.12 6.36
C ILE A 24 -18.41 -16.38 7.70
N MET A 25 -18.81 -15.11 7.71
CA MET A 25 -18.86 -14.31 8.93
C MET A 25 -20.02 -13.33 8.86
N ARG A 26 -20.52 -12.89 10.02
CA ARG A 26 -21.52 -11.83 10.06
C ARG A 26 -20.83 -10.49 9.84
N LEU A 27 -21.39 -9.63 9.00
CA LEU A 27 -20.81 -8.32 8.65
C LEU A 27 -20.53 -7.42 9.88
N GLY A 28 -21.28 -7.59 10.97
CA GLY A 28 -21.06 -6.85 12.23
C GLY A 28 -20.12 -7.52 13.22
N GLN A 29 -19.59 -8.72 12.92
CA GLN A 29 -18.60 -9.42 13.74
C GLN A 29 -17.16 -9.14 13.30
N ASN A 30 -16.94 -8.21 12.37
CA ASN A 30 -15.61 -7.79 12.01
C ASN A 30 -14.90 -7.25 13.25
N THR A 31 -14.07 -8.08 13.86
CA THR A 31 -12.84 -7.57 14.46
C THR A 31 -12.21 -6.70 13.39
N ALA A 32 -12.05 -5.42 13.67
CA ALA A 32 -11.46 -4.45 12.77
C ALA A 32 -10.28 -5.14 12.08
N MET A 33 -10.37 -5.31 10.75
CA MET A 33 -9.23 -5.82 10.00
C MET A 33 -8.13 -4.82 10.25
N ASN A 34 -7.12 -5.22 11.02
CA ASN A 34 -5.97 -4.40 11.31
C ASN A 34 -5.18 -4.31 10.00
N VAL A 35 -5.56 -3.36 9.15
CA VAL A 35 -4.88 -3.10 7.90
C VAL A 35 -3.61 -2.35 8.25
N GLU A 36 -2.47 -3.00 8.06
CA GLU A 36 -1.18 -2.32 8.19
C GLU A 36 -1.10 -1.22 7.14
N ALA A 37 -0.67 -0.04 7.57
CA ALA A 37 -0.56 1.13 6.73
C ALA A 37 0.81 1.80 6.86
N ILE A 38 1.22 2.48 5.80
CA ILE A 38 2.38 3.37 5.79
C ILE A 38 1.84 4.78 5.85
N SER A 39 2.34 5.59 6.78
CA SER A 39 1.95 7.00 6.90
C SER A 39 2.25 7.75 5.59
N THR A 40 1.41 8.71 5.28
CA THR A 40 1.63 9.64 4.17
C THR A 40 2.57 10.79 4.53
N GLY A 41 3.00 10.87 5.80
CA GLY A 41 3.71 12.02 6.35
C GLY A 41 2.80 13.22 6.68
N SER A 42 1.52 13.13 6.38
CA SER A 42 0.51 14.15 6.69
C SER A 42 -0.53 13.61 7.67
N VAL A 43 -0.55 14.15 8.89
CA VAL A 43 -1.49 13.73 9.95
C VAL A 43 -2.95 13.86 9.50
N THR A 44 -3.28 14.90 8.76
CA THR A 44 -4.65 15.13 8.29
C THR A 44 -5.06 14.13 7.21
N LEU A 45 -4.14 13.79 6.31
CA LEU A 45 -4.41 12.79 5.27
C LEU A 45 -4.50 11.39 5.88
N ASP A 46 -3.61 11.04 6.79
CA ASP A 46 -3.62 9.77 7.51
C ASP A 46 -4.94 9.58 8.29
N ALA A 47 -5.42 10.64 8.94
CA ALA A 47 -6.72 10.62 9.59
C ALA A 47 -7.88 10.45 8.59
N ALA A 48 -7.80 11.10 7.42
CA ALA A 48 -8.83 11.02 6.40
C ALA A 48 -8.94 9.64 5.74
N THR A 49 -7.83 8.88 5.64
CA THR A 49 -7.85 7.50 5.13
C THR A 49 -8.56 6.52 6.08
N GLY A 50 -8.68 6.88 7.35
CA GLY A 50 -9.32 6.04 8.39
C GLY A 50 -8.49 4.85 8.87
N ILE A 51 -7.31 4.60 8.27
CA ILE A 51 -6.40 3.51 8.62
C ILE A 51 -5.00 4.00 9.02
N GLY A 52 -4.81 5.33 9.06
CA GLY A 52 -3.53 5.94 9.45
C GLY A 52 -2.50 6.04 8.32
N GLY A 53 -2.90 5.98 7.07
CA GLY A 53 -2.00 6.09 5.92
C GLY A 53 -2.46 5.30 4.71
N LEU A 54 -1.53 4.87 3.88
CA LEU A 54 -1.77 4.03 2.72
C LEU A 54 -1.68 2.54 3.09
N PRO A 55 -2.65 1.70 2.66
CA PRO A 55 -2.67 0.29 3.04
C PRO A 55 -1.50 -0.48 2.41
N ARG A 56 -0.81 -1.29 3.23
CA ARG A 56 0.24 -2.19 2.73
C ARG A 56 -0.33 -3.33 1.89
N GLY A 57 0.46 -3.80 0.94
CA GLY A 57 0.08 -4.91 0.08
C GLY A 57 -1.05 -4.59 -0.90
N ARG A 58 -1.23 -3.32 -1.26
CA ARG A 58 -2.23 -2.86 -2.23
C ARG A 58 -1.59 -2.00 -3.31
N ILE A 59 -2.19 -2.02 -4.49
CA ILE A 59 -1.89 -1.09 -5.57
C ILE A 59 -2.71 0.17 -5.31
N ILE A 60 -2.04 1.33 -5.25
CA ILE A 60 -2.64 2.62 -4.97
C ILE A 60 -2.35 3.54 -6.14
N GLU A 61 -3.39 4.08 -6.73
CA GLU A 61 -3.29 5.08 -7.78
C GLU A 61 -3.47 6.47 -7.19
N ILE A 62 -2.50 7.35 -7.46
CA ILE A 62 -2.55 8.77 -7.09
C ILE A 62 -2.62 9.57 -8.38
N TYR A 63 -3.72 10.25 -8.61
CA TYR A 63 -3.97 11.02 -9.83
C TYR A 63 -4.39 12.46 -9.53
N GLY A 64 -4.17 13.33 -10.49
CA GLY A 64 -4.50 14.75 -10.38
C GLY A 64 -3.79 15.57 -11.47
N PRO A 65 -4.08 16.88 -11.57
CA PRO A 65 -3.42 17.75 -12.53
C PRO A 65 -1.91 17.87 -12.27
N GLU A 66 -1.19 18.38 -13.24
CA GLU A 66 0.23 18.72 -13.07
C GLU A 66 0.44 19.64 -11.87
N SER A 67 1.59 19.53 -11.21
CA SER A 67 1.96 20.33 -10.04
C SER A 67 1.00 20.24 -8.85
N SER A 68 0.16 19.20 -8.78
CA SER A 68 -0.76 18.97 -7.64
C SER A 68 -0.14 18.31 -6.42
N GLY A 69 1.14 17.95 -6.47
CA GLY A 69 1.85 17.33 -5.36
C GLY A 69 1.83 15.80 -5.34
N LYS A 70 1.47 15.13 -6.45
CA LYS A 70 1.45 13.65 -6.54
C LYS A 70 2.81 13.05 -6.19
N THR A 71 3.87 13.49 -6.87
CA THR A 71 5.24 13.03 -6.65
C THR A 71 5.72 13.37 -5.24
N THR A 72 5.39 14.55 -4.74
CA THR A 72 5.70 14.98 -3.36
C THR A 72 5.09 14.03 -2.35
N LEU A 73 3.81 13.67 -2.52
CA LEU A 73 3.13 12.71 -1.65
C LEU A 73 3.80 11.33 -1.71
N ALA A 74 4.12 10.85 -2.91
CA ALA A 74 4.80 9.57 -3.10
C ALA A 74 6.17 9.55 -2.41
N LEU A 75 6.96 10.63 -2.50
CA LEU A 75 8.25 10.74 -1.83
C LEU A 75 8.12 10.77 -0.29
N HIS A 76 7.08 11.41 0.25
CA HIS A 76 6.80 11.33 1.69
C HIS A 76 6.48 9.90 2.14
N VAL A 77 5.69 9.16 1.37
CA VAL A 77 5.39 7.75 1.67
C VAL A 77 6.66 6.90 1.64
N VAL A 78 7.54 7.14 0.67
CA VAL A 78 8.86 6.49 0.60
C VAL A 78 9.68 6.79 1.85
N ALA A 79 9.76 8.05 2.26
CA ALA A 79 10.50 8.44 3.47
C ALA A 79 9.93 7.76 4.72
N GLU A 80 8.61 7.68 4.86
CA GLU A 80 7.97 7.00 5.98
C GLU A 80 8.24 5.49 5.96
N ALA A 81 8.19 4.84 4.80
CA ALA A 81 8.54 3.42 4.66
C ALA A 81 9.99 3.14 5.09
N GLN A 82 10.92 3.98 4.65
CA GLN A 82 12.33 3.87 5.03
C GLN A 82 12.55 4.08 6.55
N ARG A 83 11.81 5.01 7.18
CA ARG A 83 11.84 5.20 8.65
C ARG A 83 11.37 3.97 9.41
N MET A 84 10.47 3.19 8.82
CA MET A 84 10.00 1.92 9.39
C MET A 84 10.99 0.76 9.16
N GLY A 85 12.12 1.01 8.49
CA GLY A 85 13.13 0.01 8.16
C GLY A 85 12.83 -0.76 6.87
N GLY A 86 11.85 -0.31 6.09
CA GLY A 86 11.52 -0.87 4.78
C GLY A 86 12.43 -0.34 3.67
N GLU A 87 12.49 -1.06 2.58
CA GLU A 87 13.15 -0.62 1.36
C GLU A 87 12.16 -0.01 0.39
N ALA A 88 12.62 0.94 -0.41
CA ALA A 88 11.79 1.57 -1.42
C ALA A 88 12.49 1.62 -2.76
N ALA A 89 11.71 1.46 -3.83
CA ALA A 89 12.19 1.62 -5.19
C ALA A 89 11.29 2.62 -5.94
N PHE A 90 11.91 3.39 -6.81
CA PHE A 90 11.25 4.42 -7.61
C PHE A 90 11.54 4.18 -9.09
N ILE A 91 10.49 4.06 -9.89
CA ILE A 91 10.59 3.98 -11.34
C ILE A 91 10.15 5.33 -11.89
N ASP A 92 11.13 6.08 -12.36
CA ASP A 92 10.94 7.44 -12.87
C ASP A 92 10.94 7.41 -14.41
N ALA A 93 9.75 7.31 -14.99
CA ALA A 93 9.57 7.36 -16.44
C ALA A 93 9.55 8.81 -16.98
N GLU A 94 9.22 9.77 -16.13
CA GLU A 94 9.18 11.20 -16.50
C GLU A 94 10.54 11.88 -16.38
N HIS A 95 11.55 11.21 -15.76
CA HIS A 95 12.87 11.79 -15.46
C HIS A 95 12.79 13.09 -14.65
N ALA A 96 11.80 13.18 -13.76
CA ALA A 96 11.48 14.37 -12.99
C ALA A 96 11.95 14.31 -11.53
N LEU A 97 12.55 13.21 -11.11
CA LEU A 97 13.01 13.02 -9.73
C LEU A 97 14.26 13.86 -9.47
N ASP A 98 14.14 14.84 -8.58
CA ASP A 98 15.25 15.61 -8.04
C ASP A 98 15.74 14.97 -6.73
N PRO A 99 16.98 14.43 -6.67
CA PRO A 99 17.52 13.80 -5.46
C PRO A 99 17.65 14.77 -4.29
N VAL A 100 17.95 16.04 -4.55
CA VAL A 100 18.06 17.06 -3.50
C VAL A 100 16.71 17.33 -2.88
N TYR A 101 15.67 17.43 -3.71
CA TYR A 101 14.31 17.59 -3.24
C TYR A 101 13.85 16.38 -2.44
N ALA A 102 14.11 15.16 -2.93
CA ALA A 102 13.78 13.93 -2.23
C ALA A 102 14.44 13.86 -0.85
N ALA A 103 15.74 14.19 -0.76
CA ALA A 103 16.47 14.24 0.51
C ALA A 103 15.87 15.27 1.48
N ASN A 104 15.44 16.43 0.99
CA ASN A 104 14.79 17.46 1.82
C ASN A 104 13.42 16.99 2.37
N LEU A 105 12.75 16.07 1.69
CA LEU A 105 11.52 15.43 2.16
C LEU A 105 11.78 14.28 3.14
N GLY A 106 13.03 13.92 3.37
CA GLY A 106 13.45 12.89 4.30
C GLY A 106 13.69 11.52 3.70
N VAL A 107 13.76 11.43 2.37
CA VAL A 107 14.14 10.19 1.69
C VAL A 107 15.63 9.96 1.86
N ASP A 108 16.03 8.77 2.30
CA ASP A 108 17.41 8.30 2.23
C ASP A 108 17.74 7.95 0.79
N VAL A 109 18.39 8.88 0.09
CA VAL A 109 18.69 8.76 -1.34
C VAL A 109 19.82 7.76 -1.61
N ASP A 110 20.68 7.48 -0.64
CA ASP A 110 21.81 6.55 -0.79
C ASP A 110 21.34 5.09 -0.79
N SER A 111 20.28 4.80 -0.05
CA SER A 111 19.66 3.47 0.00
C SER A 111 18.50 3.33 -0.99
N HIS A 112 18.14 4.38 -1.71
CA HIS A 112 16.98 4.38 -2.58
C HIS A 112 17.31 3.85 -3.98
N LEU A 113 16.54 2.87 -4.44
CA LEU A 113 16.72 2.30 -5.78
C LEU A 113 15.90 3.10 -6.80
N VAL A 114 16.58 3.77 -7.72
CA VAL A 114 15.95 4.50 -8.82
C VAL A 114 16.21 3.78 -10.13
N SER A 115 15.17 3.53 -10.90
CA SER A 115 15.28 2.91 -12.21
C SER A 115 14.67 3.82 -13.28
N PRO A 116 15.47 4.50 -14.10
CA PRO A 116 14.98 5.21 -15.25
C PRO A 116 14.72 4.22 -16.40
N PRO A 117 13.46 3.92 -16.75
CA PRO A 117 13.17 3.09 -17.91
C PRO A 117 13.40 3.88 -19.21
N LYS A 118 13.93 3.21 -20.22
CA LYS A 118 14.11 3.84 -21.55
C LYS A 118 12.79 3.88 -22.34
N HIS A 119 11.84 3.01 -22.02
CA HIS A 119 10.52 2.89 -22.65
C HIS A 119 9.47 2.47 -21.63
N GLY A 120 8.21 2.88 -21.82
CA GLY A 120 7.10 2.60 -20.92
C GLY A 120 6.85 1.11 -20.64
N GLU A 121 7.10 0.23 -21.63
CA GLU A 121 6.99 -1.23 -21.44
C GLU A 121 7.98 -1.75 -20.39
N GLN A 122 9.21 -1.23 -20.39
CA GLN A 122 10.23 -1.60 -19.39
C GLN A 122 9.87 -1.10 -17.99
N ALA A 123 9.11 0.00 -17.89
CA ALA A 123 8.60 0.48 -16.62
C ALA A 123 7.58 -0.49 -15.99
N LEU A 124 6.81 -1.19 -16.81
CA LEU A 124 5.82 -2.18 -16.37
C LEU A 124 6.42 -3.58 -16.12
N GLU A 125 7.51 -3.94 -16.81
CA GLU A 125 8.19 -5.22 -16.59
C GLU A 125 9.04 -5.23 -15.31
N ARG A 126 9.67 -4.11 -14.96
CA ARG A 126 10.54 -3.99 -13.79
C ARG A 126 9.80 -4.15 -12.45
N PRO A 127 8.58 -3.62 -12.25
CA PRO A 127 7.81 -3.88 -11.04
C PRO A 127 7.59 -5.36 -10.76
N GLY A 128 7.50 -6.19 -11.80
CA GLY A 128 7.33 -7.64 -11.66
C GLY A 128 8.55 -8.36 -11.06
N ALA A 129 9.72 -7.74 -11.04
CA ALA A 129 10.92 -8.30 -10.43
C ALA A 129 11.06 -7.90 -8.94
N PHE A 130 10.58 -6.73 -8.56
CA PHE A 130 10.67 -6.21 -7.19
C PHE A 130 9.74 -6.90 -6.18
N PRO A 131 8.44 -7.18 -6.47
CA PRO A 131 7.54 -7.82 -5.50
C PRO A 131 7.90 -9.25 -5.13
N ARG A 132 8.86 -9.86 -5.82
CA ARG A 132 9.33 -11.23 -5.54
C ARG A 132 10.44 -11.31 -4.50
N SER A 133 11.00 -10.17 -4.10
CA SER A 133 11.89 -10.09 -2.95
C SER A 133 11.05 -9.69 -1.74
N ASP A 134 11.06 -10.49 -0.68
CA ASP A 134 10.39 -10.20 0.60
C ASP A 134 10.91 -8.92 1.30
N ALA A 135 11.80 -8.18 0.63
CA ALA A 135 12.51 -7.03 1.17
C ALA A 135 11.86 -5.68 0.86
N ASN A 136 10.95 -5.60 -0.12
CA ASN A 136 10.43 -4.30 -0.57
C ASN A 136 9.11 -3.93 0.08
N GLU A 137 9.06 -2.74 0.63
CA GLU A 137 7.89 -2.18 1.28
C GLU A 137 7.08 -1.27 0.36
N VAL A 138 7.76 -0.50 -0.51
CA VAL A 138 7.12 0.46 -1.42
C VAL A 138 7.79 0.44 -2.79
N LEU A 139 6.98 0.35 -3.81
CA LEU A 139 7.37 0.58 -5.20
C LEU A 139 6.54 1.73 -5.75
N VAL A 140 7.20 2.79 -6.17
CA VAL A 140 6.58 3.95 -6.82
C VAL A 140 6.87 3.91 -8.31
N VAL A 141 5.85 4.14 -9.13
CA VAL A 141 5.96 4.29 -10.58
C VAL A 141 5.37 5.65 -10.96
N VAL A 142 6.16 6.50 -11.60
CA VAL A 142 5.76 7.84 -12.06
C VAL A 142 6.02 7.98 -13.53
#